data_29249387acf86807283b937cc8ea2113
#
_entry.id   29249387acf86807283b937cc8ea2113
#
_cell.length_a   1.000
_cell.length_b   1.000
_cell.length_c   1.000
_cell.angle_alpha   90.00
_cell.angle_beta   90.00
_cell.angle_gamma   90.00
#
_symmetry.space_group_name_H-M   'P 1'
#
loop_
_entity.id
_entity.type
_entity.pdbx_description
1 polymer ?
#
loop_
_entity_poly.entity_id
_entity_poly.type
_entity_poly.pdbx_seq_one_letter_code
_entity_poly.pdbx_strand_id
1 'polypeptide(L)' 'MLYVRNLPFNITGDEMYGIFGKYGAIRQIRLGETKATKGTAFVVYEDIFDAKNAVDHLSGFNVANRYLIVLYNQRGERKS' A
#
# COMPACT_ATOMS: atom_id res chain seq x y z
N MET A 1 4.37 1.21 7.94
CA MET A 1 4.24 1.71 6.56
C MET A 1 4.38 0.58 5.57
N LEU A 2 3.52 0.55 4.59
CA LEU A 2 3.59 -0.48 3.55
C LEU A 2 4.07 0.13 2.25
N TYR A 3 4.89 -0.60 1.54
CA TYR A 3 5.34 -0.20 0.22
C TYR A 3 4.65 -1.13 -0.78
N VAL A 4 3.91 -0.54 -1.71
CA VAL A 4 3.10 -1.30 -2.66
C VAL A 4 3.66 -1.08 -4.05
N ARG A 5 3.83 -2.16 -4.79
CA ARG A 5 4.37 -2.11 -6.15
C ARG A 5 3.43 -2.82 -7.10
N ASN A 6 3.71 -2.64 -8.37
CA ASN A 6 2.97 -3.28 -9.46
C ASN A 6 1.51 -2.85 -9.52
N LEU A 7 1.27 -1.59 -9.18
CA LEU A 7 -0.08 -1.02 -9.28
C LEU A 7 -0.36 -0.60 -10.72
N PRO A 8 -1.64 -0.55 -11.11
CA PRO A 8 -1.99 0.04 -12.40
C PRO A 8 -1.52 1.49 -12.42
N PHE A 9 -0.99 1.95 -13.54
CA PHE A 9 -0.46 3.30 -13.62
C PHE A 9 -1.51 4.37 -13.41
N ASN A 10 -2.77 4.07 -13.69
CA ASN A 10 -3.85 5.05 -13.56
C ASN A 10 -4.67 4.88 -12.29
N ILE A 11 -4.18 4.11 -11.33
CA ILE A 11 -4.92 3.93 -10.09
C ILE A 11 -5.02 5.26 -9.35
N THR A 12 -6.14 5.48 -8.69
CA THR A 12 -6.37 6.73 -7.95
C THR A 12 -6.27 6.50 -6.46
N GLY A 13 -6.15 7.60 -5.71
CA GLY A 13 -6.15 7.53 -4.26
C GLY A 13 -7.42 6.91 -3.71
N ASP A 14 -8.57 7.24 -4.31
CA ASP A 14 -9.84 6.66 -3.88
C ASP A 14 -9.83 5.15 -4.02
N GLU A 15 -9.27 4.64 -5.09
CA GLU A 15 -9.20 3.21 -5.30
C GLU A 15 -8.28 2.57 -4.25
N MET A 16 -7.19 3.23 -3.95
CA MET A 16 -6.28 2.74 -2.92
C MET A 16 -6.97 2.69 -1.55
N TYR A 17 -7.71 3.74 -1.21
CA TYR A 17 -8.45 3.73 0.06
C TYR A 17 -9.51 2.64 0.08
N GLY A 18 -10.11 2.35 -1.06
CA GLY A 18 -11.10 1.27 -1.16
C GLY A 18 -10.49 -0.09 -0.92
N ILE A 19 -9.29 -0.31 -1.44
CA ILE A 19 -8.63 -1.59 -1.31
C ILE A 19 -8.01 -1.76 0.09
N PHE A 20 -7.25 -0.76 0.53
CA PHE A 20 -6.49 -0.89 1.76
C PHE A 20 -7.28 -0.50 3.01
N GLY A 21 -8.27 0.35 2.86
CA GLY A 21 -9.07 0.80 4.00
C GLY A 21 -9.92 -0.28 4.63
N LYS A 22 -10.09 -1.41 3.94
CA LYS A 22 -10.86 -2.52 4.48
C LYS A 22 -10.21 -3.13 5.71
N TYR A 23 -8.91 -2.96 5.84
CA TYR A 23 -8.15 -3.63 6.89
C TYR A 23 -7.89 -2.75 8.09
N GLY A 24 -8.23 -1.48 8.00
CA GLY A 24 -8.08 -0.59 9.12
C GLY A 24 -7.99 0.86 8.70
N ALA A 25 -7.97 1.75 9.67
CA ALA A 25 -7.92 3.17 9.42
C ALA A 25 -6.57 3.54 8.81
N ILE A 26 -6.61 4.33 7.76
CA ILE A 26 -5.42 4.73 7.05
C ILE A 26 -5.06 6.15 7.44
N ARG A 27 -3.78 6.35 7.78
CA ARG A 27 -3.29 7.67 8.11
C ARG A 27 -2.95 8.45 6.84
N GLN A 28 -2.32 7.78 5.88
CA GLN A 28 -1.86 8.46 4.68
C GLN A 28 -1.62 7.46 3.57
N ILE A 29 -1.93 7.86 2.35
CA ILE A 29 -1.55 7.10 1.16
C ILE A 29 -0.81 8.06 0.24
N ARG A 30 0.32 7.63 -0.27
CA ARG A 30 1.12 8.43 -1.17
C ARG A 30 1.38 7.66 -2.45
N LEU A 31 0.87 8.16 -3.56
CA LEU A 31 1.04 7.51 -4.85
C LEU A 31 2.28 8.06 -5.55
N GLY A 32 2.97 7.19 -6.26
CA GLY A 32 4.11 7.62 -7.05
C GLY A 32 3.65 8.43 -8.25
N GLU A 33 4.32 9.55 -8.51
CA GLU A 33 3.91 10.45 -9.57
C GLU A 33 4.91 10.59 -10.70
N THR A 34 6.13 10.20 -10.48
CA THR A 34 7.15 10.33 -11.52
C THR A 34 7.20 9.05 -12.34
N LYS A 35 7.88 9.09 -13.48
CA LYS A 35 8.05 7.91 -14.27
C LYS A 35 8.68 6.78 -13.49
N ALA A 36 9.62 7.11 -12.64
CA ALA A 36 10.33 6.09 -11.87
C ALA A 36 9.46 5.49 -10.77
N THR A 37 8.47 6.23 -10.28
CA THR A 37 7.66 5.77 -9.15
C THR A 37 6.24 5.42 -9.50
N LYS A 38 5.81 5.63 -10.75
CA LYS A 38 4.48 5.26 -11.14
C LYS A 38 4.27 3.78 -10.95
N GLY A 39 3.10 3.41 -10.47
CA GLY A 39 2.82 2.01 -10.18
C GLY A 39 3.26 1.60 -8.79
N THR A 40 3.72 2.56 -7.97
CA THR A 40 4.08 2.27 -6.58
C THR A 40 3.33 3.22 -5.66
N ALA A 41 3.26 2.86 -4.40
CA ALA A 41 2.60 3.69 -3.41
C ALA A 41 3.10 3.34 -2.02
N PHE A 42 2.93 4.30 -1.09
CA PHE A 42 3.16 4.03 0.32
C PHE A 42 1.83 4.17 1.03
N VAL A 43 1.55 3.24 1.92
CA VAL A 43 0.32 3.25 2.71
C VAL A 43 0.70 3.22 4.18
N VAL A 44 0.20 4.17 4.95
CA VAL A 44 0.49 4.25 6.37
C VAL A 44 -0.83 4.04 7.11
N TYR A 45 -0.89 3.01 7.94
CA TYR A 45 -2.06 2.74 8.77
C TYR A 45 -1.89 3.40 10.12
N GLU A 46 -3.02 3.65 10.78
CA GLU A 46 -2.98 4.18 12.13
C GLU A 46 -2.48 3.13 13.10
N ASP A 47 -2.77 1.86 12.82
CA ASP A 47 -2.43 0.75 13.70
C ASP A 47 -1.50 -0.21 12.97
N ILE A 48 -0.38 -0.54 13.58
CA ILE A 48 0.60 -1.43 12.96
C ILE A 48 0.05 -2.83 12.76
N PHE A 49 -0.86 -3.28 13.62
CA PHE A 49 -1.45 -4.60 13.44
C PHE A 49 -2.31 -4.65 12.20
N ASP A 50 -3.01 -3.55 11.90
CA ASP A 50 -3.81 -3.49 10.68
C ASP A 50 -2.90 -3.48 9.46
N ALA A 51 -1.75 -2.83 9.56
CA ALA A 51 -0.79 -2.83 8.48
C ALA A 51 -0.30 -4.24 8.17
N LYS A 52 0.02 -5.00 9.20
CA LYS A 52 0.50 -6.36 9.01
C LYS A 52 -0.60 -7.24 8.43
N ASN A 53 -1.82 -7.05 8.88
CA ASN A 53 -2.95 -7.80 8.38
C ASN A 53 -3.18 -7.50 6.90
N ALA A 54 -3.02 -6.25 6.50
CA ALA A 54 -3.17 -5.87 5.11
C ALA A 54 -2.11 -6.53 4.23
N VAL A 55 -0.88 -6.59 4.72
CA VAL A 55 0.19 -7.27 3.96
C VAL A 55 -0.18 -8.71 3.71
N ASP A 56 -0.65 -9.40 4.75
CA ASP A 56 -1.00 -10.81 4.61
C ASP A 56 -2.11 -11.05 3.61
N HIS A 57 -3.06 -10.13 3.51
CA HIS A 57 -4.21 -10.32 2.65
C HIS A 57 -4.04 -9.73 1.27
N LEU A 58 -3.26 -8.68 1.13
CA LEU A 58 -3.17 -7.97 -0.14
C LEU A 58 -1.93 -8.31 -0.96
N SER A 59 -0.97 -8.97 -0.37
CA SER A 59 0.19 -9.40 -1.14
C SER A 59 -0.29 -10.43 -2.17
N GLY A 60 -0.08 -10.14 -3.45
CA GLY A 60 -0.57 -11.00 -4.51
C GLY A 60 -2.00 -10.76 -4.93
N PHE A 61 -2.66 -9.75 -4.34
CA PHE A 61 -4.04 -9.44 -4.68
C PHE A 61 -4.11 -8.90 -6.11
N ASN A 62 -5.08 -9.37 -6.88
CA ASN A 62 -5.20 -8.98 -8.28
C ASN A 62 -6.00 -7.69 -8.44
N VAL A 63 -5.39 -6.69 -9.09
CA VAL A 63 -6.06 -5.44 -9.42
C VAL A 63 -5.79 -5.15 -10.88
N ALA A 64 -6.82 -5.09 -11.69
CA ALA A 64 -6.71 -4.78 -13.11
C ALA A 64 -5.66 -5.66 -13.80
N ASN A 65 -5.72 -6.95 -13.54
CA ASN A 65 -4.83 -7.96 -14.12
C ASN A 65 -3.37 -7.85 -13.66
N ARG A 66 -3.16 -7.16 -12.55
CA ARG A 66 -1.83 -7.08 -11.97
C ARG A 66 -1.89 -7.61 -10.55
N TYR A 67 -0.86 -8.34 -10.14
CA TYR A 67 -0.79 -8.85 -8.77
C TYR A 67 0.05 -7.89 -7.95
N LEU A 68 -0.52 -7.36 -6.89
CA LEU A 68 0.16 -6.38 -6.06
C LEU A 68 1.32 -7.03 -5.30
N ILE A 69 2.40 -6.28 -5.18
CA ILE A 69 3.51 -6.67 -4.33
C ILE A 69 3.47 -5.72 -3.15
N VAL A 70 3.19 -6.25 -1.97
CA VAL A 70 3.04 -5.44 -0.77
C VAL A 70 4.12 -5.84 0.22
N LEU A 71 4.95 -4.87 0.57
CA LEU A 71 6.07 -5.11 1.47
C LEU A 71 5.89 -4.28 2.72
N TYR A 72 6.25 -4.85 3.86
CA TYR A 72 6.17 -4.14 5.11
C TYR A 72 7.48 -3.40 5.35
N ASN A 73 7.40 -2.09 5.43
CA ASN A 73 8.59 -1.27 5.60
C ASN A 73 8.70 -0.84 7.05
N GLN A 74 9.70 -1.35 7.74
CA GLN A 74 9.89 -1.08 9.15
C GLN A 74 10.89 0.01 9.44
N ARG A 75 11.42 0.65 8.37
CA ARG A 75 12.46 1.59 8.54
C ARG A 75 12.24 2.62 9.60
N GLY A 76 11.08 3.21 9.64
CA GLY A 76 10.79 4.24 10.61
C GLY A 76 10.64 3.72 12.01
N GLU A 77 10.31 2.46 12.17
CA GLU A 77 10.07 1.91 13.47
C GLU A 77 11.28 1.38 14.14
N ARG A 78 12.24 0.98 13.35
CA ARG A 78 13.42 0.43 13.94
C ARG A 78 14.18 1.36 14.78
N LYS A 79 13.96 2.59 14.60
CA LYS A 79 14.68 3.55 15.34
C LYS A 79 14.36 3.58 16.74
N SER A 80 13.24 3.15 17.11
CA SER A 80 12.82 3.28 18.50
C SER A 80 13.57 2.42 19.44
#